data_84b15a45b883312d4c361a32b16415ed
#
_entry.id   84b15a45b883312d4c361a32b16415ed
#
_cell.length_a   1.000
_cell.length_b   1.000
_cell.length_c   1.000
_cell.angle_alpha   90.00
_cell.angle_beta   90.00
_cell.angle_gamma   90.00
#
_symmetry.space_group_name_H-M   'P 1'
#
loop_
_entity.id
_entity.type
_entity.pdbx_description
1 polymer ?
#
loop_
_entity_poly.entity_id
_entity_poly.type
_entity_poly.pdbx_seq_one_letter_code
_entity_poly.pdbx_strand_id
1 'polypeptide(L)'
;LIIADNEAMLIDCGDNDKGMEVRRYLEKQGIEELEYVIGTHPDADHIGGMDVVLYNFYCDTIIMPDGDPQTKTYDDVINTMNNKNYEITYPKVGDAYKLGSGSFTIIAPNSEDYSSWNDFSVGLIFDYGDTSFVFTGDAEGAEADIVKNGIDLSADVFKAGHHGSR
;
A
#
# COMPACT_ATOMS: atom_id res chain seq x y z
N LEU A 1 0.92 4.84 7.96
CA LEU A 1 -0.44 5.17 8.37
C LEU A 1 -0.77 6.61 7.97
N ILE A 2 -1.87 6.80 7.29
CA ILE A 2 -2.47 8.10 6.97
C ILE A 2 -3.83 8.15 7.66
N ILE A 3 -4.11 9.23 8.36
CA ILE A 3 -5.40 9.50 8.98
C ILE A 3 -5.90 10.83 8.41
N ALA A 4 -7.04 10.79 7.74
CA ALA A 4 -7.70 11.97 7.19
C ALA A 4 -9.10 12.06 7.80
N ASP A 5 -9.33 13.09 8.57
CA ASP A 5 -10.52 13.24 9.43
C ASP A 5 -10.65 12.02 10.39
N ASN A 6 -11.64 11.14 10.17
CA ASN A 6 -11.85 9.94 10.98
C ASN A 6 -11.58 8.64 10.20
N GLU A 7 -11.09 8.73 8.98
CA GLU A 7 -10.78 7.58 8.12
C GLU A 7 -9.29 7.30 8.11
N ALA A 8 -8.93 6.04 8.03
CA ALA A 8 -7.54 5.60 8.11
C ALA A 8 -7.15 4.69 6.96
N MET A 9 -5.95 4.93 6.42
CA MET A 9 -5.30 4.09 5.41
C MET A 9 -3.93 3.64 5.91
N LEU A 10 -3.63 2.36 5.79
CA LEU A 10 -2.32 1.80 6.09
C LEU A 10 -1.63 1.38 4.79
N ILE A 11 -0.44 1.90 4.55
CA ILE A 11 0.44 1.49 3.46
C ILE A 11 1.58 0.68 4.08
N ASP A 12 1.67 -0.57 3.71
CA ASP A 12 2.57 -1.60 4.23
C ASP A 12 2.44 -1.87 5.74
N CYS A 13 2.86 -3.04 6.15
CA CYS A 13 2.66 -3.57 7.50
C CYS A 13 3.96 -4.03 8.17
N GLY A 14 5.12 -3.75 7.54
CA GLY A 14 6.42 -4.16 8.03
C GLY A 14 6.69 -5.66 7.90
N ASP A 15 7.82 -6.09 8.45
CA ASP A 15 8.30 -7.47 8.38
C ASP A 15 7.42 -8.45 9.19
N ASN A 16 7.61 -9.76 8.96
CA ASN A 16 6.86 -10.86 9.59
C ASN A 16 6.81 -10.79 11.13
N ASP A 17 7.83 -10.23 11.78
CA ASP A 17 7.87 -10.07 13.23
C ASP A 17 7.23 -8.75 13.72
N LYS A 18 6.79 -7.87 12.81
CA LYS A 18 6.29 -6.51 13.10
C LYS A 18 4.77 -6.41 13.21
N GLY A 19 4.00 -7.39 12.75
CA GLY A 19 2.54 -7.30 12.74
C GLY A 19 1.92 -6.93 14.10
N MET A 20 2.43 -7.49 15.20
CA MET A 20 1.95 -7.14 16.55
C MET A 20 2.37 -5.74 17.00
N GLU A 21 3.47 -5.20 16.48
CA GLU A 21 3.90 -3.83 16.73
C GLU A 21 3.00 -2.85 16.00
N VAL A 22 2.75 -3.11 14.71
CA VAL A 22 1.81 -2.33 13.87
C VAL A 22 0.43 -2.33 14.50
N ARG A 23 -0.10 -3.50 14.89
CA ARG A 23 -1.37 -3.62 15.57
C ARG A 23 -1.46 -2.70 16.79
N ARG A 24 -0.48 -2.79 17.71
CA ARG A 24 -0.46 -1.95 18.93
C ARG A 24 -0.39 -0.47 18.60
N TYR A 25 0.31 -0.12 17.53
CA TYR A 25 0.40 1.26 17.07
C TYR A 25 -0.97 1.76 16.59
N LEU A 26 -1.68 0.99 15.77
CA LEU A 26 -3.03 1.31 15.30
C LEU A 26 -4.01 1.46 16.48
N GLU A 27 -4.02 0.49 17.41
CA GLU A 27 -4.84 0.56 18.63
C GLU A 27 -4.54 1.83 19.46
N LYS A 28 -3.27 2.21 19.60
CA LYS A 28 -2.84 3.43 20.30
C LYS A 28 -3.30 4.71 19.60
N GLN A 29 -3.41 4.70 18.27
CA GLN A 29 -3.97 5.81 17.50
C GLN A 29 -5.51 5.84 17.55
N GLY A 30 -6.14 4.87 18.18
CA GLY A 30 -7.60 4.77 18.27
C GLY A 30 -8.25 4.26 16.99
N ILE A 31 -7.48 3.58 16.11
CA ILE A 31 -8.01 2.99 14.88
C ILE A 31 -8.77 1.73 15.23
N GLU A 32 -10.03 1.66 14.82
CA GLU A 32 -10.89 0.49 14.96
C GLU A 32 -11.11 -0.22 13.63
N GLU A 33 -11.09 0.54 12.53
CA GLU A 33 -11.23 0.06 11.15
C GLU A 33 -10.27 0.79 10.21
N LEU A 34 -9.98 0.19 9.07
CA LEU A 34 -9.15 0.75 8.02
C LEU A 34 -9.96 0.82 6.73
N GLU A 35 -10.14 2.01 6.17
CA GLU A 35 -10.77 2.17 4.86
C GLU A 35 -9.94 1.49 3.76
N TYR A 36 -8.61 1.62 3.87
CA TYR A 36 -7.69 1.00 2.93
C TYR A 36 -6.50 0.36 3.65
N VAL A 37 -6.14 -0.84 3.19
CA VAL A 37 -4.85 -1.46 3.46
C VAL A 37 -4.17 -1.69 2.12
N ILE A 38 -3.00 -1.11 1.93
CA ILE A 38 -2.22 -1.21 0.69
C ILE A 38 -0.95 -2.00 0.99
N GLY A 39 -0.82 -3.19 0.39
CA GLY A 39 0.45 -3.90 0.29
C GLY A 39 1.13 -3.48 -1.00
N THR A 40 2.20 -2.68 -0.90
CA THR A 40 2.83 -2.10 -2.09
C THR A 40 3.38 -3.18 -3.02
N HIS A 41 4.06 -4.17 -2.47
CA HIS A 41 4.58 -5.34 -3.16
C HIS A 41 4.78 -6.49 -2.16
N PRO A 42 4.97 -7.75 -2.62
CA PRO A 42 4.83 -8.92 -1.76
C PRO A 42 6.06 -9.28 -0.91
N ASP A 43 7.04 -8.40 -0.78
CA ASP A 43 8.22 -8.66 0.03
C ASP A 43 7.91 -8.63 1.53
N ALA A 44 8.65 -9.44 2.31
CA ALA A 44 8.34 -9.71 3.70
C ALA A 44 8.41 -8.46 4.58
N ASP A 45 9.31 -7.54 4.31
CA ASP A 45 9.47 -6.28 5.06
C ASP A 45 8.39 -5.25 4.74
N HIS A 46 7.48 -5.55 3.79
CA HIS A 46 6.31 -4.74 3.43
C HIS A 46 5.00 -5.39 3.87
N ILE A 47 4.75 -6.63 3.49
CA ILE A 47 3.47 -7.29 3.81
C ILE A 47 3.56 -8.31 4.96
N GLY A 48 4.72 -8.48 5.59
CA GLY A 48 4.95 -9.50 6.60
C GLY A 48 4.05 -9.41 7.83
N GLY A 49 3.66 -8.20 8.23
CA GLY A 49 2.71 -7.98 9.32
C GLY A 49 1.25 -7.86 8.90
N MET A 50 0.96 -7.98 7.60
CA MET A 50 -0.37 -7.70 7.03
C MET A 50 -1.43 -8.73 7.46
N ASP A 51 -1.06 -9.98 7.60
CA ASP A 51 -1.94 -11.05 8.11
C ASP A 51 -2.46 -10.72 9.52
N VAL A 52 -1.59 -10.20 10.40
CA VAL A 52 -1.96 -9.76 11.75
C VAL A 52 -2.90 -8.55 11.69
N VAL A 53 -2.64 -7.58 10.82
CA VAL A 53 -3.49 -6.40 10.64
C VAL A 53 -4.88 -6.83 10.16
N LEU A 54 -4.95 -7.58 9.07
CA LEU A 54 -6.20 -8.06 8.47
C LEU A 54 -7.00 -8.97 9.42
N TYR A 55 -6.32 -9.72 10.28
CA TYR A 55 -6.99 -10.54 11.28
C TYR A 55 -7.67 -9.72 12.37
N ASN A 56 -7.05 -8.62 12.82
CA ASN A 56 -7.45 -7.87 14.00
C ASN A 56 -8.29 -6.63 13.71
N PHE A 57 -8.24 -6.06 12.50
CA PHE A 57 -9.01 -4.90 12.09
C PHE A 57 -9.97 -5.24 10.97
N TYR A 58 -11.12 -4.57 10.94
CA TYR A 58 -11.94 -4.55 9.75
C TYR A 58 -11.24 -3.69 8.70
N CYS A 59 -11.16 -4.20 7.47
CA CYS A 59 -10.56 -3.50 6.34
C CYS A 59 -11.59 -3.47 5.20
N ASP A 60 -11.96 -2.27 4.75
CA ASP A 60 -12.96 -2.15 3.69
C ASP A 60 -12.37 -2.55 2.33
N THR A 61 -11.25 -1.95 1.96
CA THR A 61 -10.60 -2.20 0.67
C THR A 61 -9.14 -2.57 0.84
N ILE A 62 -8.71 -3.68 0.23
CA ILE A 62 -7.33 -4.14 0.24
C ILE A 62 -6.78 -4.04 -1.17
N ILE A 63 -5.73 -3.23 -1.34
CA ILE A 63 -5.09 -3.00 -2.64
C ILE A 63 -3.71 -3.67 -2.63
N MET A 64 -3.48 -4.57 -3.58
CA MET A 64 -2.19 -5.26 -3.78
C MET A 64 -1.96 -5.47 -5.28
N PRO A 65 -0.70 -5.54 -5.75
CA PRO A 65 -0.42 -5.88 -7.14
C PRO A 65 -0.88 -7.30 -7.45
N ASP A 66 -1.17 -7.57 -8.73
CA ASP A 66 -1.52 -8.91 -9.22
C ASP A 66 -0.28 -9.81 -9.26
N GLY A 67 -0.48 -11.08 -8.96
CA GLY A 67 0.52 -12.13 -9.07
C GLY A 67 0.73 -12.92 -7.79
N ASP A 68 1.52 -13.99 -7.91
CA ASP A 68 1.85 -14.92 -6.82
C ASP A 68 3.38 -15.09 -6.75
N PRO A 69 4.04 -14.49 -5.72
CA PRO A 69 5.48 -14.61 -5.52
C PRO A 69 5.90 -15.98 -4.99
N GLN A 70 4.95 -16.87 -4.66
CA GLN A 70 5.18 -18.19 -4.08
C GLN A 70 6.02 -18.14 -2.80
N THR A 71 5.70 -17.18 -1.93
CA THR A 71 6.35 -17.02 -0.63
C THR A 71 5.40 -17.34 0.51
N LYS A 72 5.97 -17.84 1.62
CA LYS A 72 5.16 -18.11 2.82
C LYS A 72 4.46 -16.85 3.35
N THR A 73 5.12 -15.70 3.29
CA THR A 73 4.57 -14.41 3.73
C THR A 73 3.30 -14.07 2.94
N TYR A 74 3.35 -14.20 1.62
CA TYR A 74 2.19 -13.97 0.77
C TYR A 74 1.07 -14.98 1.05
N ASP A 75 1.41 -16.27 1.18
CA ASP A 75 0.45 -17.31 1.53
C ASP A 75 -0.26 -17.03 2.86
N ASP A 76 0.45 -16.57 3.89
CA ASP A 76 -0.13 -16.23 5.20
C ASP A 76 -1.14 -15.06 5.07
N VAL A 77 -0.83 -14.04 4.27
CA VAL A 77 -1.76 -12.93 3.96
C VAL A 77 -2.99 -13.44 3.23
N ILE A 78 -2.82 -14.20 2.12
CA ILE A 78 -3.94 -14.73 1.33
C ILE A 78 -4.82 -15.67 2.16
N ASN A 79 -4.24 -16.52 3.00
CA ASN A 79 -5.00 -17.39 3.89
C ASN A 79 -5.85 -16.57 4.89
N THR A 80 -5.31 -15.48 5.42
CA THR A 80 -6.06 -14.59 6.32
C THR A 80 -7.19 -13.88 5.58
N MET A 81 -6.93 -13.39 4.37
CA MET A 81 -7.96 -12.78 3.51
C MET A 81 -9.11 -13.76 3.22
N ASN A 82 -8.78 -14.99 2.80
CA ASN A 82 -9.77 -16.02 2.52
C ASN A 82 -10.62 -16.34 3.76
N ASN A 83 -10.00 -16.45 4.95
CA ASN A 83 -10.72 -16.73 6.21
C ASN A 83 -11.66 -15.58 6.61
N LYS A 84 -11.39 -14.37 6.18
CA LYS A 84 -12.17 -13.16 6.47
C LYS A 84 -13.14 -12.79 5.35
N ASN A 85 -13.10 -13.51 4.21
CA ASN A 85 -13.84 -13.21 2.98
C ASN A 85 -13.48 -11.83 2.41
N TYR A 86 -12.22 -11.44 2.48
CA TYR A 86 -11.68 -10.28 1.81
C TYR A 86 -11.26 -10.61 0.37
N GLU A 87 -11.37 -9.64 -0.51
CA GLU A 87 -10.92 -9.72 -1.90
C GLU A 87 -9.82 -8.69 -2.15
N ILE A 88 -8.90 -8.99 -3.09
CA ILE A 88 -7.88 -8.05 -3.53
C ILE A 88 -8.49 -7.12 -4.57
N THR A 89 -8.32 -5.83 -4.38
CA THR A 89 -8.50 -4.81 -5.42
C THR A 89 -7.18 -4.60 -6.14
N TYR A 90 -7.12 -4.97 -7.41
CA TYR A 90 -5.92 -4.78 -8.22
C TYR A 90 -5.79 -3.31 -8.65
N PRO A 91 -4.63 -2.67 -8.42
CA PRO A 91 -4.41 -1.27 -8.73
C PRO A 91 -4.44 -1.02 -10.24
N LYS A 92 -5.06 0.08 -10.65
CA LYS A 92 -5.00 0.58 -12.02
C LYS A 92 -4.54 2.03 -11.99
N VAL A 93 -3.55 2.36 -12.80
CA VAL A 93 -3.05 3.74 -12.92
C VAL A 93 -4.18 4.68 -13.33
N GLY A 94 -4.36 5.76 -12.57
CA GLY A 94 -5.43 6.74 -12.74
C GLY A 94 -6.69 6.46 -11.92
N ASP A 95 -6.85 5.29 -11.29
CA ASP A 95 -7.94 5.07 -10.34
C ASP A 95 -7.78 6.01 -9.14
N ALA A 96 -8.87 6.66 -8.77
CA ALA A 96 -8.90 7.65 -7.69
C ALA A 96 -9.88 7.23 -6.59
N TYR A 97 -9.46 7.40 -5.35
CA TYR A 97 -10.17 7.01 -4.15
C TYR A 97 -10.28 8.19 -3.18
N LYS A 98 -11.24 8.13 -2.27
CA LYS A 98 -11.41 9.11 -1.20
C LYS A 98 -10.92 8.54 0.13
N LEU A 99 -10.34 9.43 0.96
CA LEU A 99 -10.02 9.15 2.36
C LEU A 99 -10.34 10.41 3.17
N GLY A 100 -11.45 10.40 3.89
CA GLY A 100 -11.98 11.59 4.52
C GLY A 100 -12.19 12.73 3.53
N SER A 101 -11.68 13.91 3.84
CA SER A 101 -11.68 15.05 2.92
C SER A 101 -10.52 15.03 1.90
N GLY A 102 -9.61 14.08 2.03
CA GLY A 102 -8.52 13.84 1.08
C GLY A 102 -8.90 12.88 -0.06
N SER A 103 -7.94 12.65 -0.93
CA SER A 103 -8.06 11.65 -2.00
C SER A 103 -6.69 11.12 -2.40
N PHE A 104 -6.65 9.92 -2.95
CA PHE A 104 -5.43 9.41 -3.56
C PHE A 104 -5.69 8.85 -4.95
N THR A 105 -4.68 8.95 -5.79
CA THR A 105 -4.69 8.42 -7.16
C THR A 105 -3.57 7.40 -7.31
N ILE A 106 -3.87 6.25 -7.87
CA ILE A 106 -2.89 5.21 -8.19
C ILE A 106 -2.01 5.68 -9.35
N ILE A 107 -0.69 5.61 -9.18
CA ILE A 107 0.30 6.02 -10.19
C ILE A 107 1.19 4.87 -10.66
N ALA A 108 1.14 3.71 -9.99
CA ALA A 108 1.87 2.50 -10.34
C ALA A 108 1.13 1.25 -9.82
N PRO A 109 1.41 0.03 -10.38
CA PRO A 109 2.37 -0.26 -11.45
C PRO A 109 1.89 0.15 -12.85
N ASN A 110 2.82 0.44 -13.75
CA ASN A 110 2.53 0.89 -15.14
C ASN A 110 2.74 -0.20 -16.20
N SER A 111 3.19 -1.39 -15.80
CA SER A 111 3.41 -2.55 -16.67
C SER A 111 3.05 -3.84 -15.94
N GLU A 112 2.74 -4.87 -16.73
CA GLU A 112 2.54 -6.25 -16.25
C GLU A 112 3.79 -7.12 -16.45
N ASP A 113 4.87 -6.58 -17.04
CA ASP A 113 6.05 -7.33 -17.49
C ASP A 113 7.33 -6.95 -16.72
N TYR A 114 7.22 -6.51 -15.46
CA TYR A 114 8.40 -6.24 -14.66
C TYR A 114 9.11 -7.54 -14.22
N SER A 115 10.43 -7.48 -14.09
CA SER A 115 11.25 -8.63 -13.68
C SER A 115 11.48 -8.73 -12.17
N SER A 116 11.17 -7.68 -11.44
CA SER A 116 11.32 -7.56 -9.98
C SER A 116 9.98 -7.25 -9.33
N TRP A 117 9.70 -7.86 -8.18
CA TRP A 117 8.51 -7.53 -7.40
C TRP A 117 8.52 -6.08 -6.91
N ASN A 118 9.69 -5.49 -6.65
CA ASN A 118 9.82 -4.09 -6.30
C ASN A 118 9.16 -3.17 -7.35
N ASP A 119 9.36 -3.47 -8.63
CA ASP A 119 8.81 -2.68 -9.73
C ASP A 119 7.28 -2.84 -9.92
N PHE A 120 6.66 -3.87 -9.30
CA PHE A 120 5.20 -4.00 -9.19
C PHE A 120 4.61 -3.19 -8.04
N SER A 121 5.41 -2.42 -7.31
CA SER A 121 4.95 -1.61 -6.18
C SER A 121 3.74 -0.75 -6.54
N VAL A 122 2.70 -0.84 -5.71
CA VAL A 122 1.57 0.09 -5.77
C VAL A 122 2.07 1.47 -5.39
N GLY A 123 2.14 2.36 -6.36
CA GLY A 123 2.45 3.76 -6.15
C GLY A 123 1.19 4.61 -6.10
N LEU A 124 1.19 5.64 -5.29
CA LEU A 124 0.08 6.58 -5.19
C LEU A 124 0.53 8.02 -4.90
N ILE A 125 -0.27 8.97 -5.31
CA ILE A 125 -0.23 10.35 -4.85
C ILE A 125 -1.45 10.58 -3.95
N PHE A 126 -1.24 11.13 -2.75
CA PHE A 126 -2.29 11.46 -1.80
C PHE A 126 -2.34 12.97 -1.60
N ASP A 127 -3.53 13.53 -1.78
CA ASP A 127 -3.81 14.95 -1.63
C ASP A 127 -4.71 15.21 -0.42
N TYR A 128 -4.30 16.14 0.44
CA TYR A 128 -5.08 16.59 1.59
C TYR A 128 -4.98 18.11 1.74
N GLY A 129 -6.06 18.81 1.45
CA GLY A 129 -6.06 20.26 1.40
C GLY A 129 -5.07 20.79 0.35
N ASP A 130 -4.14 21.62 0.79
CA ASP A 130 -3.09 22.18 -0.06
C ASP A 130 -1.77 21.37 -0.02
N THR A 131 -1.78 20.17 0.58
CA THR A 131 -0.58 19.35 0.74
C THR A 131 -0.73 18.03 0.01
N SER A 132 0.33 17.63 -0.70
CA SER A 132 0.37 16.39 -1.46
C SER A 132 1.59 15.53 -1.12
N PHE A 133 1.41 14.21 -1.19
CA PHE A 133 2.39 13.21 -0.82
C PHE A 133 2.50 12.16 -1.93
N VAL A 134 3.71 11.83 -2.37
CA VAL A 134 3.96 10.74 -3.32
C VAL A 134 4.61 9.56 -2.60
N PHE A 135 4.07 8.37 -2.87
CA PHE A 135 4.58 7.09 -2.39
C PHE A 135 4.79 6.18 -3.61
N THR A 136 5.97 5.58 -3.74
CA THR A 136 6.30 4.70 -4.87
C THR A 136 6.64 3.27 -4.42
N GLY A 137 6.39 2.95 -3.14
CA GLY A 137 6.83 1.67 -2.56
C GLY A 137 8.34 1.50 -2.70
N ASP A 138 8.74 0.36 -3.25
CA ASP A 138 10.14 0.05 -3.54
C ASP A 138 10.44 0.03 -5.05
N ALA A 139 9.63 0.72 -5.85
CA ALA A 139 9.89 0.87 -7.29
C ALA A 139 11.30 1.40 -7.54
N GLU A 140 11.98 0.78 -8.49
CA GLU A 140 13.34 1.11 -8.95
C GLU A 140 13.31 1.53 -10.42
N GLY A 141 13.37 0.58 -11.34
CA GLY A 141 13.25 0.83 -12.77
C GLY A 141 11.87 1.38 -13.16
N ALA A 142 10.83 0.97 -12.48
CA ALA A 142 9.45 1.41 -12.69
C ALA A 142 9.21 2.89 -12.37
N GLU A 143 10.07 3.57 -11.58
CA GLU A 143 9.94 5.01 -11.35
C GLU A 143 9.98 5.82 -12.65
N ALA A 144 10.77 5.37 -13.64
CA ALA A 144 10.81 6.00 -14.95
C ALA A 144 9.47 5.89 -15.70
N ASP A 145 8.69 4.84 -15.47
CA ASP A 145 7.38 4.64 -16.09
C ASP A 145 6.32 5.46 -15.36
N ILE A 146 6.42 5.61 -14.04
CA ILE A 146 5.59 6.53 -13.26
C ILE A 146 5.72 7.96 -13.81
N VAL A 147 6.94 8.43 -14.06
CA VAL A 147 7.17 9.77 -14.63
C VAL A 147 6.58 9.93 -16.04
N LYS A 148 6.53 8.85 -16.82
CA LYS A 148 6.04 8.87 -18.22
C LYS A 148 4.52 8.73 -18.34
N ASN A 149 3.80 8.29 -17.31
CA ASN A 149 2.38 8.00 -17.41
C ASN A 149 1.49 9.23 -17.59
N GLY A 150 2.05 10.44 -17.41
CA GLY A 150 1.36 11.71 -17.64
C GLY A 150 0.53 12.24 -16.48
N ILE A 151 0.53 11.56 -15.34
CA ILE A 151 -0.08 12.08 -14.11
C ILE A 151 0.85 13.14 -13.53
N ASP A 152 0.28 14.25 -13.04
CA ASP A 152 1.05 15.28 -12.34
C ASP A 152 1.55 14.71 -11.00
N LEU A 153 2.87 14.64 -10.85
CA LEU A 153 3.55 14.12 -9.67
C LEU A 153 4.07 15.24 -8.75
N SER A 154 3.66 16.49 -9.00
CA SER A 154 4.03 17.61 -8.14
C SER A 154 3.52 17.35 -6.74
N ALA A 155 4.42 17.30 -5.76
CA ALA A 155 4.09 16.99 -4.38
C ALA A 155 5.00 17.73 -3.40
N ASP A 156 4.46 18.00 -2.20
CA ASP A 156 5.23 18.63 -1.12
C ASP A 156 6.15 17.64 -0.43
N VAL A 157 5.76 16.35 -0.42
CA VAL A 157 6.49 15.28 0.25
C VAL A 157 6.60 14.07 -0.68
N PHE A 158 7.81 13.56 -0.80
CA PHE A 158 8.11 12.32 -1.51
C PHE A 158 8.76 11.31 -0.56
N LYS A 159 8.12 10.15 -0.37
CA LYS A 159 8.78 9.01 0.25
C LYS A 159 9.73 8.38 -0.77
N ALA A 160 11.03 8.48 -0.51
CA ALA A 160 12.04 7.87 -1.39
C ALA A 160 11.74 6.38 -1.60
N GLY A 161 11.74 5.96 -2.88
CA GLY A 161 11.56 4.56 -3.25
C GLY A 161 12.64 3.67 -2.63
N HIS A 162 12.35 2.40 -2.44
CA HIS A 162 13.22 1.34 -1.95
C HIS A 162 14.14 1.79 -0.79
N HIS A 163 13.52 2.38 0.26
CA HIS A 163 14.20 2.88 1.47
C HIS A 163 15.35 3.88 1.19
N GLY A 164 15.38 4.49 0.00
CA GLY A 164 16.48 5.33 -0.47
C GLY A 164 17.69 4.54 -0.98
N SER A 165 17.52 3.24 -1.27
CA SER A 165 18.53 2.40 -1.94
C SER A 165 18.85 2.93 -3.35
N ARG A 166 19.98 2.49 -3.93
CA ARG A 166 20.44 2.88 -5.26
C ARG A 166 20.72 1.65 -6.11
#